data_5474d50d5fb28461f690c2dc7e7c99e3
#
_entry.id   5474d50d5fb28461f690c2dc7e7c99e3
#
_cell.length_a   1.000
_cell.length_b   1.000
_cell.length_c   1.000
_cell.angle_alpha   90.00
_cell.angle_beta   90.00
_cell.angle_gamma   90.00
#
_symmetry.space_group_name_H-M   'P 1'
#
loop_
_entity.id
_entity.type
_entity.pdbx_description
1 polymer ?
#
loop_
_entity_poly.entity_id
_entity_poly.type
_entity_poly.pdbx_seq_one_letter_code
_entity_poly.pdbx_strand_id
1 'polypeptide(L)'
;GRTANFTIDGANFNNIFGLSSNLPGGGNPVSIEAIDEIQIVISPFDVRQTNFIGGGINAITKSGTNTYKGTAYIYHQNENMRGDAIDRETILGAREKDQSTTYGFTIGGPIIKNKLFFFANGELQNTPAIANRWRASEDGVANADAYISRATVADLQNVSDIAKERYGYDTGSFSSFPSDNKNTKLLARIDWNINNNHRLALRYNYTKNTVWNAPNASSMDGGTRMSGSRTSQYAMSYANSMYSLDNLVHSLSFDLNSRFSATLSNQFLATFSK
;
A
#
# COMPACT_ATOMS: atom_id res chain seq x y z
N GLY A 1 1.36 -3.07 -18.98
CA GLY A 1 2.63 -2.50 -19.47
C GLY A 1 3.23 -1.56 -18.43
N ARG A 2 4.55 -1.54 -18.33
CA ARG A 2 5.27 -0.61 -17.46
C ARG A 2 5.16 0.79 -18.04
N THR A 3 4.58 1.74 -17.31
CA THR A 3 4.38 3.10 -17.81
C THR A 3 5.46 4.07 -17.32
N ALA A 4 6.00 3.88 -16.12
CA ALA A 4 7.07 4.69 -15.56
C ALA A 4 8.00 3.83 -14.67
N ASN A 5 9.26 4.25 -14.54
CA ASN A 5 10.18 3.69 -13.56
C ASN A 5 10.07 4.47 -12.25
N PHE A 6 9.83 3.78 -11.14
CA PHE A 6 9.81 4.40 -9.82
C PHE A 6 11.03 3.94 -9.02
N THR A 7 11.82 4.92 -8.55
CA THR A 7 13.00 4.68 -7.74
C THR A 7 12.92 5.49 -6.44
N ILE A 8 13.52 4.98 -5.38
CA ILE A 8 13.73 5.70 -4.13
C ILE A 8 15.23 5.76 -3.89
N ASP A 9 15.78 6.97 -3.88
CA ASP A 9 17.24 7.20 -3.78
C ASP A 9 18.04 6.35 -4.79
N GLY A 10 17.52 6.16 -5.99
CA GLY A 10 18.12 5.34 -7.05
C GLY A 10 17.86 3.83 -6.95
N ALA A 11 17.31 3.32 -5.85
CA ALA A 11 16.90 1.93 -5.74
C ALA A 11 15.57 1.70 -6.47
N ASN A 12 15.49 0.62 -7.26
CA ASN A 12 14.30 0.29 -8.03
C ASN A 12 13.18 -0.24 -7.13
N PHE A 13 11.98 0.33 -7.25
CA PHE A 13 10.76 -0.04 -6.52
C PHE A 13 9.63 -0.53 -7.43
N ASN A 14 9.92 -0.84 -8.68
CA ASN A 14 8.91 -1.38 -9.58
C ASN A 14 8.62 -2.86 -9.28
N ASN A 15 7.41 -3.29 -9.64
CA ASN A 15 7.08 -4.72 -9.64
C ASN A 15 7.91 -5.44 -10.72
N ILE A 16 8.84 -6.28 -10.29
CA ILE A 16 9.80 -6.97 -11.17
C ILE A 16 9.13 -8.14 -11.91
N PHE A 17 8.08 -8.72 -11.34
CA PHE A 17 7.42 -9.91 -11.89
C PHE A 17 6.47 -9.62 -13.07
N GLY A 18 6.18 -8.37 -13.37
CA GLY A 18 5.37 -8.00 -14.54
C GLY A 18 3.87 -8.37 -14.44
N LEU A 19 3.42 -8.91 -13.33
CA LEU A 19 2.04 -9.36 -13.11
C LEU A 19 1.08 -8.22 -12.74
N SER A 20 1.61 -7.07 -12.34
CA SER A 20 0.84 -5.88 -11.98
C SER A 20 1.58 -4.63 -12.41
N SER A 21 0.83 -3.63 -12.89
CA SER A 21 1.35 -2.28 -13.14
C SER A 21 1.42 -1.43 -11.86
N ASN A 22 0.87 -1.93 -10.76
CA ASN A 22 0.85 -1.22 -9.49
C ASN A 22 2.22 -1.31 -8.81
N LEU A 23 2.61 -0.21 -8.17
CA LEU A 23 3.79 -0.20 -7.30
C LEU A 23 3.58 -1.13 -6.10
N PRO A 24 4.63 -1.79 -5.60
CA PRO A 24 4.57 -2.50 -4.34
C PRO A 24 4.04 -1.59 -3.23
N GLY A 25 3.28 -2.15 -2.29
CA GLY A 25 2.71 -1.36 -1.20
C GLY A 25 1.46 -0.55 -1.56
N GLY A 26 0.73 -0.94 -2.63
CA GLY A 26 -0.54 -0.32 -2.98
C GLY A 26 -0.42 1.06 -3.63
N GLY A 27 0.71 1.35 -4.28
CA GLY A 27 0.94 2.58 -5.03
C GLY A 27 1.70 3.67 -4.28
N ASN A 28 1.98 3.51 -2.99
CA ASN A 28 2.78 4.46 -2.21
C ASN A 28 3.79 3.73 -1.30
N PRO A 29 4.98 3.39 -1.83
CA PRO A 29 5.97 2.59 -1.10
C PRO A 29 6.76 3.37 -0.03
N VAL A 30 6.68 4.68 0.00
CA VAL A 30 7.36 5.55 0.96
C VAL A 30 6.41 6.61 1.50
N SER A 31 6.58 7.00 2.76
CA SER A 31 5.81 8.10 3.33
C SER A 31 6.16 9.44 2.66
N ILE A 32 5.15 10.26 2.35
CA ILE A 32 5.34 11.62 1.84
C ILE A 32 6.19 12.45 2.81
N GLU A 33 6.00 12.26 4.10
CA GLU A 33 6.75 12.98 5.13
C GLU A 33 8.25 12.60 5.17
N ALA A 34 8.62 11.48 4.58
CA ALA A 34 10.02 11.06 4.45
C ALA A 34 10.70 11.58 3.17
N ILE A 35 9.94 12.17 2.24
CA ILE A 35 10.45 12.66 0.96
C ILE A 35 10.94 14.10 1.14
N ASP A 36 12.13 14.37 0.62
CA ASP A 36 12.72 15.72 0.50
C ASP A 36 12.41 16.32 -0.87
N GLU A 37 12.60 15.52 -1.93
CA GLU A 37 12.44 15.96 -3.32
C GLU A 37 11.87 14.82 -4.19
N ILE A 38 11.06 15.18 -5.17
CA ILE A 38 10.60 14.26 -6.23
C ILE A 38 11.15 14.75 -7.55
N GLN A 39 11.96 13.93 -8.19
CA GLN A 39 12.50 14.18 -9.53
C GLN A 39 11.70 13.39 -10.56
N ILE A 40 11.13 14.11 -11.52
CA ILE A 40 10.41 13.52 -12.65
C ILE A 40 11.26 13.73 -13.90
N VAL A 41 11.62 12.65 -14.56
CA VAL A 41 12.45 12.67 -15.77
C VAL A 41 11.64 12.07 -16.92
N ILE A 42 11.41 12.86 -17.95
CA ILE A 42 10.71 12.45 -19.16
C ILE A 42 11.77 12.17 -20.26
N SER A 43 11.75 10.96 -20.79
CA SER A 43 12.69 10.53 -21.85
C SER A 43 14.18 10.74 -21.49
N PRO A 44 14.67 10.13 -20.40
CA PRO A 44 16.06 10.32 -19.98
C PRO A 44 17.03 9.74 -21.02
N PHE A 45 18.07 10.50 -21.34
CA PHE A 45 19.19 10.07 -22.18
C PHE A 45 20.38 9.52 -21.36
N ASP A 46 20.26 9.48 -20.03
CA ASP A 46 21.30 8.99 -19.14
C ASP A 46 21.32 7.46 -19.12
N VAL A 47 22.47 6.88 -19.48
CA VAL A 47 22.67 5.41 -19.51
C VAL A 47 22.52 4.73 -18.16
N ARG A 48 22.56 5.47 -17.06
CA ARG A 48 22.31 4.96 -15.71
C ARG A 48 20.83 4.72 -15.41
N GLN A 49 19.96 5.30 -16.22
CA GLN A 49 18.51 5.14 -16.08
C GLN A 49 18.03 4.03 -17.01
N THR A 50 17.53 2.93 -16.43
CA THR A 50 17.08 1.75 -17.14
C THR A 50 15.64 1.40 -16.75
N ASN A 51 15.01 0.44 -17.42
CA ASN A 51 13.70 -0.14 -17.09
C ASN A 51 12.51 0.82 -17.17
N PHE A 52 12.46 1.76 -18.09
CA PHE A 52 11.30 2.63 -18.25
C PHE A 52 10.78 2.66 -19.70
N ILE A 53 9.48 3.00 -19.82
CA ILE A 53 8.84 3.37 -21.07
C ILE A 53 8.21 4.75 -20.81
N GLY A 54 8.82 5.80 -21.36
CA GLY A 54 8.29 7.18 -21.31
C GLY A 54 8.77 8.06 -20.18
N GLY A 55 9.14 7.57 -19.00
CA GLY A 55 9.63 8.42 -17.93
C GLY A 55 10.03 7.68 -16.65
N GLY A 56 10.71 8.40 -15.77
CA GLY A 56 11.12 7.93 -14.44
C GLY A 56 10.71 8.92 -13.35
N ILE A 57 10.35 8.40 -12.20
CA ILE A 57 10.10 9.16 -10.99
C ILE A 57 11.09 8.68 -9.94
N ASN A 58 11.91 9.60 -9.40
CA ASN A 58 12.84 9.31 -8.32
C ASN A 58 12.46 10.11 -7.09
N ALA A 59 12.09 9.43 -6.00
CA ALA A 59 11.88 10.05 -4.70
C ALA A 59 13.20 10.09 -3.94
N ILE A 60 13.62 11.29 -3.53
CA ILE A 60 14.80 11.50 -2.70
C ILE A 60 14.33 11.62 -1.25
N THR A 61 14.89 10.79 -0.37
CA THR A 61 14.49 10.78 1.03
C THR A 61 15.22 11.86 1.82
N LYS A 62 14.54 12.39 2.85
CA LYS A 62 15.15 13.33 3.82
C LYS A 62 16.36 12.72 4.49
N SER A 63 17.33 13.57 4.84
CA SER A 63 18.53 13.21 5.61
C SER A 63 18.57 13.91 6.96
N GLY A 64 19.40 13.42 7.88
CA GLY A 64 19.68 14.10 9.12
C GLY A 64 20.52 15.37 8.89
N THR A 65 20.41 16.32 9.79
CA THR A 65 21.13 17.59 9.78
C THR A 65 21.89 17.79 11.10
N ASN A 66 22.59 18.90 11.26
CA ASN A 66 23.27 19.23 12.53
C ASN A 66 22.33 19.59 13.68
N THR A 67 21.03 19.69 13.40
CA THR A 67 20.00 19.93 14.39
C THR A 67 19.03 18.76 14.41
N TYR A 68 18.61 18.35 15.60
CA TYR A 68 17.53 17.38 15.74
C TYR A 68 16.21 17.98 15.26
N LYS A 69 15.53 17.26 14.40
CA LYS A 69 14.18 17.59 13.92
C LYS A 69 13.34 16.35 14.01
N GLY A 70 12.08 16.52 14.39
CA GLY A 70 11.12 15.43 14.43
C GLY A 70 9.72 15.97 14.23
N THR A 71 8.87 15.12 13.63
CA THR A 71 7.44 15.37 13.45
C THR A 71 6.67 14.15 13.89
N ALA A 72 5.50 14.35 14.44
CA ALA A 72 4.49 13.32 14.60
C ALA A 72 3.22 13.83 13.93
N TYR A 73 2.52 12.97 13.20
CA TYR A 73 1.36 13.37 12.42
C TYR A 73 0.27 12.31 12.43
N ILE A 74 -0.95 12.77 12.30
CA ILE A 74 -2.14 11.94 12.11
C ILE A 74 -2.93 12.54 10.96
N TYR A 75 -3.19 11.75 9.93
CA TYR A 75 -4.12 12.09 8.86
C TYR A 75 -5.35 11.23 8.98
N HIS A 76 -6.51 11.85 9.01
CA HIS A 76 -7.78 11.16 9.04
C HIS A 76 -8.69 11.68 7.94
N GLN A 77 -9.31 10.79 7.22
CA GLN A 77 -10.29 11.09 6.18
C GLN A 77 -11.48 10.15 6.35
N ASN A 78 -12.68 10.66 6.15
CA ASN A 78 -13.89 9.85 6.07
C ASN A 78 -14.84 10.41 5.00
N GLU A 79 -15.92 9.68 4.73
CA GLU A 79 -16.93 10.02 3.73
C GLU A 79 -17.59 11.40 3.98
N ASN A 80 -17.71 11.82 5.23
CA ASN A 80 -18.34 13.10 5.60
C ASN A 80 -17.44 14.32 5.38
N MET A 81 -16.14 14.12 5.16
CA MET A 81 -15.19 15.19 4.86
C MET A 81 -15.15 15.56 3.38
N ARG A 82 -15.90 14.85 2.55
CA ARG A 82 -16.01 15.15 1.12
C ARG A 82 -17.13 16.17 0.87
N GLY A 83 -16.91 17.11 -0.03
CA GLY A 83 -17.93 18.06 -0.46
C GLY A 83 -19.12 17.36 -1.15
N ASP A 84 -20.33 17.92 -1.03
CA ASP A 84 -21.56 17.34 -1.57
C ASP A 84 -21.90 17.84 -2.98
N ALA A 85 -21.12 18.78 -3.50
CA ALA A 85 -21.39 19.39 -4.79
C ALA A 85 -20.13 19.42 -5.67
N ILE A 86 -20.31 19.21 -6.96
CA ILE A 86 -19.34 19.51 -8.01
C ILE A 86 -19.95 20.59 -8.87
N ASP A 87 -19.23 21.69 -9.09
CA ASP A 87 -19.62 22.81 -9.94
C ASP A 87 -21.07 23.31 -9.68
N ARG A 88 -21.44 23.47 -8.40
CA ARG A 88 -22.75 23.85 -7.89
C ARG A 88 -23.86 22.82 -8.07
N GLU A 89 -23.61 21.68 -8.67
CA GLU A 89 -24.57 20.60 -8.73
C GLU A 89 -24.37 19.66 -7.54
N THR A 90 -25.43 19.39 -6.81
CA THR A 90 -25.40 18.44 -5.69
C THR A 90 -25.30 17.02 -6.23
N ILE A 91 -24.26 16.29 -5.84
CA ILE A 91 -24.15 14.87 -6.13
C ILE A 91 -25.08 14.15 -5.17
N LEU A 92 -26.21 13.69 -5.67
CA LEU A 92 -27.19 12.91 -4.91
C LEU A 92 -26.78 11.43 -4.88
N GLY A 93 -26.75 10.87 -3.71
CA GLY A 93 -26.54 9.43 -3.46
C GLY A 93 -26.04 9.15 -2.06
N ALA A 94 -26.41 7.99 -1.50
CA ALA A 94 -25.84 7.50 -0.26
C ALA A 94 -24.35 7.25 -0.49
N ARG A 95 -23.49 7.91 0.28
CA ARG A 95 -22.05 7.69 0.23
C ARG A 95 -21.70 6.40 0.93
N GLU A 96 -20.89 5.62 0.28
CA GLU A 96 -20.28 4.47 0.91
C GLU A 96 -19.27 4.91 1.96
N LYS A 97 -19.16 4.12 3.00
CA LYS A 97 -18.16 4.32 4.04
C LYS A 97 -16.76 4.26 3.43
N ASP A 98 -16.07 5.39 3.45
CA ASP A 98 -14.71 5.53 2.93
C ASP A 98 -13.86 6.22 4.00
N GLN A 99 -13.14 5.43 4.75
CA GLN A 99 -12.35 5.88 5.89
C GLN A 99 -10.89 5.53 5.69
N SER A 100 -10.00 6.47 5.95
CA SER A 100 -8.56 6.24 6.02
C SER A 100 -7.96 6.97 7.21
N THR A 101 -7.10 6.28 7.96
CA THR A 101 -6.36 6.88 9.05
C THR A 101 -4.90 6.51 8.93
N THR A 102 -4.04 7.52 8.96
CA THR A 102 -2.58 7.38 8.89
C THR A 102 -1.96 7.98 10.13
N TYR A 103 -1.10 7.23 10.77
CA TYR A 103 -0.27 7.67 11.90
C TYR A 103 1.19 7.59 11.48
N GLY A 104 1.96 8.60 11.80
CA GLY A 104 3.37 8.56 11.46
C GLY A 104 4.23 9.50 12.27
N PHE A 105 5.54 9.25 12.14
CA PHE A 105 6.56 10.10 12.72
C PHE A 105 7.77 10.19 11.83
N THR A 106 8.52 11.28 11.95
CA THR A 106 9.87 11.41 11.43
C THR A 106 10.79 11.87 12.55
N ILE A 107 12.04 11.43 12.52
CA ILE A 107 13.08 11.93 13.41
C ILE A 107 14.42 11.91 12.66
N GLY A 108 15.20 12.96 12.82
CA GLY A 108 16.54 13.04 12.22
C GLY A 108 17.42 14.01 12.97
N GLY A 109 18.72 13.81 12.85
CA GLY A 109 19.71 14.66 13.50
C GLY A 109 21.12 14.12 13.42
N PRO A 110 22.08 14.75 14.11
CA PRO A 110 23.45 14.32 14.13
C PRO A 110 23.68 13.21 15.17
N ILE A 111 24.33 12.12 14.77
CA ILE A 111 25.01 11.22 15.71
C ILE A 111 26.35 11.85 16.10
N ILE A 112 27.06 12.37 15.10
CA ILE A 112 28.28 13.17 15.28
C ILE A 112 28.13 14.44 14.44
N LYS A 113 28.16 15.60 15.05
CA LYS A 113 27.99 16.89 14.35
C LYS A 113 28.99 17.01 13.19
N ASN A 114 28.50 17.52 12.05
CA ASN A 114 29.19 17.69 10.78
C ASN A 114 29.69 16.40 10.12
N LYS A 115 29.50 15.22 10.74
CA LYS A 115 30.15 13.99 10.28
C LYS A 115 29.16 12.83 10.06
N LEU A 116 28.33 12.54 11.03
CA LEU A 116 27.43 11.35 10.98
C LEU A 116 26.03 11.75 11.36
N PHE A 117 25.09 11.47 10.47
CA PHE A 117 23.68 11.84 10.62
C PHE A 117 22.79 10.62 10.48
N PHE A 118 21.62 10.68 11.08
CA PHE A 118 20.56 9.71 10.89
C PHE A 118 19.24 10.38 10.53
N PHE A 119 18.38 9.63 9.86
CA PHE A 119 16.99 9.96 9.64
C PHE A 119 16.17 8.67 9.72
N ALA A 120 15.02 8.71 10.39
CA ALA A 120 14.07 7.62 10.47
C ALA A 120 12.66 8.13 10.29
N ASN A 121 11.82 7.31 9.62
CA ASN A 121 10.40 7.52 9.46
C ASN A 121 9.67 6.21 9.73
N GLY A 122 8.51 6.31 10.39
CA GLY A 122 7.56 5.21 10.54
C GLY A 122 6.16 5.70 10.21
N GLU A 123 5.41 4.94 9.42
CA GLU A 123 4.03 5.24 9.05
C GLU A 123 3.18 3.99 9.07
N LEU A 124 2.01 4.10 9.68
CA LEU A 124 0.98 3.08 9.72
C LEU A 124 -0.31 3.69 9.15
N GLN A 125 -0.83 3.10 8.09
CA GLN A 125 -2.09 3.49 7.47
C GLN A 125 -3.09 2.35 7.59
N ASN A 126 -4.30 2.66 8.02
CA ASN A 126 -5.45 1.76 8.01
C ASN A 126 -6.54 2.37 7.13
N THR A 127 -6.96 1.61 6.12
CA THR A 127 -8.01 2.01 5.18
C THR A 127 -9.00 0.85 5.10
N PRO A 128 -9.98 0.77 6.03
CA PRO A 128 -11.02 -0.23 5.96
C PRO A 128 -11.75 -0.16 4.63
N ALA A 129 -11.84 -1.28 3.94
CA ALA A 129 -12.54 -1.38 2.67
C ALA A 129 -13.66 -2.41 2.77
N ILE A 130 -14.82 -2.12 2.20
CA ILE A 130 -15.94 -3.04 2.17
C ILE A 130 -15.67 -4.09 1.09
N ALA A 131 -15.13 -5.24 1.49
CA ALA A 131 -14.86 -6.34 0.57
C ALA A 131 -16.11 -7.13 0.19
N ASN A 132 -17.16 -7.10 1.03
CA ASN A 132 -18.47 -7.69 0.78
C ASN A 132 -19.58 -6.80 1.32
N ARG A 133 -20.52 -6.42 0.46
CA ARG A 133 -21.67 -5.55 0.79
C ARG A 133 -22.95 -6.35 1.02
N TRP A 134 -23.00 -7.58 0.52
CA TRP A 134 -24.20 -8.40 0.56
C TRP A 134 -24.49 -8.88 1.98
N ARG A 135 -25.76 -8.89 2.33
CA ARG A 135 -26.28 -9.36 3.60
C ARG A 135 -27.29 -10.49 3.36
N ALA A 136 -27.36 -11.41 4.29
CA ALA A 136 -28.37 -12.44 4.28
C ALA A 136 -29.78 -11.84 4.47
N SER A 137 -30.78 -12.44 3.90
CA SER A 137 -32.19 -12.08 4.15
C SER A 137 -32.74 -12.80 5.37
N GLU A 138 -33.85 -12.29 5.92
CA GLU A 138 -34.63 -12.99 6.95
C GLU A 138 -35.69 -13.89 6.35
N ASP A 139 -36.21 -13.52 5.18
CA ASP A 139 -37.41 -14.12 4.53
C ASP A 139 -37.10 -14.84 3.21
N GLY A 140 -35.86 -14.87 2.77
CA GLY A 140 -35.48 -15.49 1.48
C GLY A 140 -35.73 -14.61 0.26
N VAL A 141 -36.17 -13.36 0.45
CA VAL A 141 -36.42 -12.43 -0.66
C VAL A 141 -35.15 -11.59 -0.94
N ALA A 142 -34.66 -11.69 -2.16
CA ALA A 142 -33.51 -10.92 -2.59
C ALA A 142 -33.89 -9.45 -2.90
N ASN A 143 -33.02 -8.52 -2.57
CA ASN A 143 -33.12 -7.12 -2.98
C ASN A 143 -31.73 -6.62 -3.42
N ALA A 144 -31.52 -6.52 -4.73
CA ALA A 144 -30.24 -6.14 -5.30
C ALA A 144 -29.84 -4.69 -4.95
N ASP A 145 -30.81 -3.78 -4.91
CA ASP A 145 -30.58 -2.36 -4.62
C ASP A 145 -30.13 -2.13 -3.16
N ALA A 146 -30.62 -3.00 -2.25
CA ALA A 146 -30.25 -2.99 -0.84
C ALA A 146 -29.10 -3.95 -0.50
N TYR A 147 -28.52 -4.64 -1.48
CA TYR A 147 -27.50 -5.69 -1.29
C TYR A 147 -27.98 -6.80 -0.35
N ILE A 148 -29.22 -7.26 -0.52
CA ILE A 148 -29.79 -8.38 0.23
C ILE A 148 -29.83 -9.61 -0.68
N SER A 149 -29.18 -10.69 -0.22
CA SER A 149 -29.21 -12.00 -0.88
C SER A 149 -30.47 -12.78 -0.51
N ARG A 150 -30.90 -13.69 -1.37
CA ARG A 150 -31.96 -14.66 -1.05
C ARG A 150 -31.50 -15.72 -0.03
N ALA A 151 -30.21 -15.89 0.20
CA ALA A 151 -29.72 -16.79 1.23
C ALA A 151 -30.15 -16.28 2.60
N THR A 152 -30.83 -17.13 3.37
CA THR A 152 -31.38 -16.72 4.66
C THR A 152 -30.32 -16.81 5.77
N VAL A 153 -30.49 -15.99 6.81
CA VAL A 153 -29.68 -16.07 8.05
C VAL A 153 -29.77 -17.49 8.63
N ALA A 154 -30.99 -18.10 8.63
CA ALA A 154 -31.21 -19.44 9.16
C ALA A 154 -30.45 -20.53 8.37
N ASP A 155 -30.46 -20.47 7.03
CA ASP A 155 -29.75 -21.43 6.19
C ASP A 155 -28.24 -21.31 6.38
N LEU A 156 -27.71 -20.08 6.41
CA LEU A 156 -26.28 -19.83 6.60
C LEU A 156 -25.81 -20.30 7.99
N GLN A 157 -26.61 -20.06 9.03
CA GLN A 157 -26.28 -20.54 10.37
C GLN A 157 -26.29 -22.08 10.41
N ASN A 158 -27.31 -22.72 9.83
CA ASN A 158 -27.41 -24.18 9.78
C ASN A 158 -26.21 -24.81 9.05
N VAL A 159 -25.80 -24.24 7.92
CA VAL A 159 -24.60 -24.72 7.20
C VAL A 159 -23.34 -24.56 8.07
N SER A 160 -23.20 -23.45 8.77
CA SER A 160 -22.06 -23.21 9.67
C SER A 160 -22.03 -24.23 10.81
N ASP A 161 -23.18 -24.51 11.42
CA ASP A 161 -23.32 -25.47 12.52
C ASP A 161 -23.01 -26.90 12.06
N ILE A 162 -23.53 -27.32 10.91
CA ILE A 162 -23.24 -28.63 10.30
C ILE A 162 -21.73 -28.75 9.98
N ALA A 163 -21.13 -27.70 9.42
CA ALA A 163 -19.71 -27.69 9.09
C ALA A 163 -18.84 -27.88 10.35
N LYS A 164 -19.21 -27.21 11.43
CA LYS A 164 -18.52 -27.31 12.71
C LYS A 164 -18.73 -28.66 13.39
N GLU A 165 -19.97 -29.14 13.44
CA GLU A 165 -20.32 -30.39 14.11
C GLU A 165 -19.74 -31.63 13.42
N ARG A 166 -19.89 -31.72 12.08
CA ARG A 166 -19.50 -32.91 11.32
C ARG A 166 -18.03 -32.93 10.92
N TYR A 167 -17.47 -31.77 10.65
CA TYR A 167 -16.12 -31.65 10.05
C TYR A 167 -15.13 -30.90 10.93
N GLY A 168 -15.57 -30.34 12.07
CA GLY A 168 -14.73 -29.49 12.91
C GLY A 168 -14.28 -28.19 12.20
N TYR A 169 -14.99 -27.80 11.14
CA TYR A 169 -14.62 -26.63 10.31
C TYR A 169 -15.38 -25.38 10.74
N ASP A 170 -14.65 -24.34 11.10
CA ASP A 170 -15.19 -23.01 11.36
C ASP A 170 -15.28 -22.23 10.05
N THR A 171 -16.49 -21.89 9.61
CA THR A 171 -16.73 -21.12 8.39
C THR A 171 -16.39 -19.64 8.52
N GLY A 172 -16.21 -19.16 9.73
CA GLY A 172 -16.20 -17.74 10.05
C GLY A 172 -17.59 -17.09 9.92
N SER A 173 -17.66 -15.78 10.11
CA SER A 173 -18.90 -15.02 10.03
C SER A 173 -19.42 -14.91 8.59
N PHE A 174 -20.74 -14.88 8.42
CA PHE A 174 -21.40 -14.50 7.17
C PHE A 174 -21.98 -13.08 7.19
N SER A 175 -21.82 -12.36 8.30
CA SER A 175 -22.29 -10.98 8.48
C SER A 175 -21.17 -9.97 8.72
N SER A 176 -19.99 -10.44 9.12
CA SER A 176 -18.82 -9.60 9.37
C SER A 176 -17.61 -10.16 8.62
N PHE A 177 -17.04 -9.34 7.77
CA PHE A 177 -15.93 -9.74 6.90
C PHE A 177 -14.67 -8.94 7.21
N PRO A 178 -13.47 -9.54 7.07
CA PRO A 178 -12.23 -8.79 7.16
C PRO A 178 -12.21 -7.63 6.15
N SER A 179 -11.91 -6.44 6.65
CA SER A 179 -11.93 -5.23 5.83
C SER A 179 -10.73 -4.31 6.07
N ASP A 180 -9.88 -4.63 7.02
CA ASP A 180 -8.75 -3.78 7.42
C ASP A 180 -7.60 -3.88 6.40
N ASN A 181 -7.61 -3.01 5.40
CA ASN A 181 -6.44 -2.82 4.54
C ASN A 181 -5.41 -2.00 5.30
N LYS A 182 -4.22 -2.57 5.49
CA LYS A 182 -3.14 -1.97 6.29
C LYS A 182 -1.91 -1.73 5.42
N ASN A 183 -1.29 -0.57 5.60
CA ASN A 183 -0.01 -0.26 5.00
C ASN A 183 0.97 0.20 6.10
N THR A 184 2.08 -0.50 6.21
CA THR A 184 3.16 -0.20 7.16
C THR A 184 4.40 0.19 6.37
N LYS A 185 4.98 1.35 6.69
CA LYS A 185 6.19 1.85 6.04
C LYS A 185 7.20 2.24 7.11
N LEU A 186 8.43 1.81 6.91
CA LEU A 186 9.55 2.17 7.74
C LEU A 186 10.72 2.57 6.84
N LEU A 187 11.37 3.67 7.15
CA LEU A 187 12.58 4.12 6.48
C LEU A 187 13.62 4.46 7.53
N ALA A 188 14.85 3.99 7.32
CA ALA A 188 16.00 4.35 8.10
C ALA A 188 17.15 4.75 7.16
N ARG A 189 17.80 5.86 7.45
CA ARG A 189 18.91 6.40 6.66
C ARG A 189 20.05 6.86 7.57
N ILE A 190 21.27 6.56 7.16
CA ILE A 190 22.50 7.03 7.78
C ILE A 190 23.34 7.71 6.71
N ASP A 191 23.76 8.94 6.95
CA ASP A 191 24.64 9.69 6.10
C ASP A 191 25.96 9.95 6.85
N TRP A 192 27.07 9.50 6.29
CA TRP A 192 28.39 9.62 6.89
C TRP A 192 29.32 10.38 5.98
N ASN A 193 29.75 11.58 6.41
CA ASN A 193 30.85 12.30 5.85
C ASN A 193 32.14 11.72 6.42
N ILE A 194 32.70 10.70 5.75
CA ILE A 194 33.93 10.01 6.19
C ILE A 194 35.06 11.02 6.29
N ASN A 195 35.22 11.83 5.24
CA ASN A 195 36.12 12.98 5.15
C ASN A 195 35.61 13.96 4.06
N ASN A 196 36.38 14.96 3.71
CA ASN A 196 36.00 15.97 2.70
C ASN A 196 35.81 15.38 1.29
N ASN A 197 36.36 14.20 1.03
CA ASN A 197 36.38 13.57 -0.28
C ASN A 197 35.46 12.34 -0.39
N HIS A 198 35.07 11.78 0.73
CA HIS A 198 34.27 10.55 0.76
C HIS A 198 33.01 10.72 1.59
N ARG A 199 31.86 10.43 0.98
CA ARG A 199 30.54 10.45 1.63
C ARG A 199 29.84 9.14 1.37
N LEU A 200 29.28 8.57 2.43
CA LEU A 200 28.50 7.33 2.40
C LEU A 200 27.07 7.62 2.83
N ALA A 201 26.09 7.08 2.09
CA ALA A 201 24.71 6.99 2.53
C ALA A 201 24.26 5.53 2.54
N LEU A 202 23.72 5.10 3.66
CA LEU A 202 23.09 3.79 3.82
C LEU A 202 21.60 3.99 4.08
N ARG A 203 20.75 3.29 3.34
CA ARG A 203 19.30 3.43 3.44
C ARG A 203 18.64 2.06 3.49
N TYR A 204 17.69 1.93 4.39
CA TYR A 204 16.82 0.76 4.45
C TYR A 204 15.37 1.19 4.39
N ASN A 205 14.61 0.56 3.51
CA ASN A 205 13.18 0.79 3.37
C ASN A 205 12.42 -0.52 3.51
N TYR A 206 11.37 -0.49 4.32
CA TYR A 206 10.44 -1.58 4.54
C TYR A 206 9.03 -1.11 4.23
N THR A 207 8.31 -1.88 3.42
CA THR A 207 6.90 -1.62 3.15
C THR A 207 6.14 -2.94 3.18
N LYS A 208 5.08 -2.97 3.98
CA LYS A 208 4.12 -4.08 3.97
C LYS A 208 2.72 -3.53 3.72
N ASN A 209 2.06 -4.05 2.70
CA ASN A 209 0.67 -3.73 2.40
C ASN A 209 -0.17 -5.00 2.40
N THR A 210 -1.25 -4.99 3.18
CA THR A 210 -2.24 -6.07 3.26
C THR A 210 -3.57 -5.57 2.71
N VAL A 211 -4.11 -6.26 1.70
CA VAL A 211 -5.42 -5.94 1.09
C VAL A 211 -6.30 -7.18 1.15
N TRP A 212 -7.50 -7.01 1.68
CA TRP A 212 -8.49 -8.07 1.72
C TRP A 212 -9.33 -8.12 0.44
N ASN A 213 -9.54 -9.31 -0.06
CA ASN A 213 -10.30 -9.58 -1.27
C ASN A 213 -11.42 -10.57 -1.00
N ALA A 214 -12.56 -10.33 -1.63
CA ALA A 214 -13.65 -11.29 -1.67
C ALA A 214 -13.23 -12.53 -2.48
N PRO A 215 -13.86 -13.69 -2.24
CA PRO A 215 -13.61 -14.90 -3.01
C PRO A 215 -13.86 -14.67 -4.50
N ASN A 216 -13.02 -15.26 -5.33
CA ASN A 216 -13.13 -15.12 -6.78
C ASN A 216 -14.47 -15.70 -7.29
N ALA A 217 -15.10 -14.97 -8.21
CA ALA A 217 -16.37 -15.34 -8.81
C ALA A 217 -16.22 -16.32 -9.97
N SER A 218 -15.80 -17.54 -9.69
CA SER A 218 -15.84 -18.61 -10.69
C SER A 218 -17.13 -19.45 -10.63
N SER A 219 -18.04 -19.14 -9.70
CA SER A 219 -19.32 -19.86 -9.56
C SER A 219 -20.37 -19.40 -10.58
N MET A 220 -21.15 -20.35 -11.05
CA MET A 220 -22.31 -20.11 -11.92
C MET A 220 -23.45 -19.54 -11.07
N ASP A 221 -24.10 -18.51 -11.57
CA ASP A 221 -25.31 -17.97 -10.99
C ASP A 221 -26.40 -18.02 -12.06
N GLY A 222 -27.52 -18.72 -11.76
CA GLY A 222 -28.61 -18.92 -12.72
C GLY A 222 -28.18 -19.60 -14.03
N GLY A 223 -27.11 -20.40 -14.01
CA GLY A 223 -26.55 -21.02 -15.21
C GLY A 223 -25.56 -20.15 -16.00
N THR A 224 -25.30 -18.92 -15.57
CA THR A 224 -24.40 -17.99 -16.23
C THR A 224 -23.16 -17.69 -15.37
N ARG A 225 -22.00 -17.64 -16.00
CA ARG A 225 -20.76 -17.29 -15.31
C ARG A 225 -20.78 -15.80 -14.97
N MET A 226 -20.83 -15.47 -13.69
CA MET A 226 -20.80 -14.08 -13.24
C MET A 226 -19.36 -13.56 -13.13
N SER A 227 -19.14 -12.34 -13.58
CA SER A 227 -17.87 -11.60 -13.45
C SER A 227 -17.83 -10.80 -12.15
N GLY A 228 -17.93 -11.43 -11.00
CA GLY A 228 -17.99 -10.71 -9.74
C GLY A 228 -17.66 -11.59 -8.53
N SER A 229 -17.92 -11.10 -7.34
CA SER A 229 -17.76 -11.83 -6.09
C SER A 229 -18.74 -13.03 -6.02
N ARG A 230 -18.37 -14.11 -5.31
CA ARG A 230 -19.27 -15.23 -4.97
C ARG A 230 -20.42 -14.82 -4.07
N THR A 231 -20.54 -13.57 -3.74
CA THR A 231 -21.66 -12.95 -3.04
C THR A 231 -22.50 -12.15 -4.01
N SER A 232 -23.79 -12.40 -4.05
CA SER A 232 -24.74 -11.79 -4.96
C SER A 232 -26.15 -11.88 -4.38
N GLN A 233 -27.15 -11.41 -5.12
CA GLN A 233 -28.55 -11.63 -4.76
C GLN A 233 -28.93 -13.12 -4.63
N TYR A 234 -28.13 -14.06 -5.11
CA TYR A 234 -28.41 -15.49 -5.12
C TYR A 234 -27.53 -16.30 -4.17
N ALA A 235 -26.40 -15.76 -3.76
CA ALA A 235 -25.41 -16.51 -2.98
C ALA A 235 -24.70 -15.63 -1.95
N MET A 236 -24.31 -16.25 -0.85
CA MET A 236 -23.48 -15.67 0.19
C MET A 236 -22.23 -16.51 0.41
N SER A 237 -21.15 -15.88 0.87
CA SER A 237 -19.93 -16.55 1.31
C SER A 237 -19.65 -16.24 2.78
N TYR A 238 -18.78 -17.06 3.39
CA TYR A 238 -18.33 -16.88 4.78
C TYR A 238 -16.99 -16.16 4.82
N ALA A 239 -16.67 -15.59 5.96
CA ALA A 239 -15.42 -14.85 6.15
C ALA A 239 -14.16 -15.69 5.85
N ASN A 240 -14.18 -16.99 6.15
CA ASN A 240 -13.07 -17.90 5.86
C ASN A 240 -12.83 -18.17 4.37
N SER A 241 -13.75 -17.79 3.49
CA SER A 241 -13.56 -17.86 2.04
C SER A 241 -12.84 -16.65 1.47
N MET A 242 -12.64 -15.60 2.27
CA MET A 242 -11.88 -14.43 1.87
C MET A 242 -10.37 -14.68 1.95
N TYR A 243 -9.60 -13.91 1.21
CA TYR A 243 -8.15 -14.00 1.23
C TYR A 243 -7.52 -12.62 1.29
N SER A 244 -6.35 -12.54 1.90
CA SER A 244 -5.52 -11.34 1.87
C SER A 244 -4.42 -11.46 0.83
N LEU A 245 -4.07 -10.34 0.25
CA LEU A 245 -2.86 -10.14 -0.55
C LEU A 245 -1.87 -9.33 0.28
N ASP A 246 -0.77 -9.98 0.65
CA ASP A 246 0.32 -9.32 1.36
C ASP A 246 1.44 -9.00 0.37
N ASN A 247 1.72 -7.72 0.19
CA ASN A 247 2.89 -7.24 -0.55
C ASN A 247 3.93 -6.78 0.46
N LEU A 248 5.08 -7.41 0.43
CA LEU A 248 6.20 -7.12 1.34
C LEU A 248 7.42 -6.73 0.53
N VAL A 249 8.02 -5.59 0.84
CA VAL A 249 9.24 -5.11 0.21
C VAL A 249 10.28 -4.76 1.27
N HIS A 250 11.46 -5.30 1.12
CA HIS A 250 12.68 -4.88 1.78
C HIS A 250 13.62 -4.29 0.74
N SER A 251 14.10 -3.08 0.95
CA SER A 251 15.10 -2.48 0.08
C SER A 251 16.25 -1.92 0.89
N LEU A 252 17.46 -2.24 0.48
CA LEU A 252 18.70 -1.72 1.04
C LEU A 252 19.46 -1.01 -0.07
N SER A 253 19.98 0.20 0.20
CA SER A 253 20.79 0.97 -0.72
C SER A 253 22.06 1.43 -0.01
N PHE A 254 23.19 1.23 -0.65
CA PHE A 254 24.51 1.70 -0.25
C PHE A 254 25.04 2.61 -1.35
N ASP A 255 25.33 3.86 -1.04
CA ASP A 255 25.77 4.89 -1.98
C ASP A 255 27.04 5.55 -1.44
N LEU A 256 28.20 5.25 -2.06
CA LEU A 256 29.49 5.82 -1.73
C LEU A 256 29.94 6.76 -2.83
N ASN A 257 30.00 8.03 -2.50
CA ASN A 257 30.53 9.09 -3.36
C ASN A 257 31.94 9.44 -2.96
N SER A 258 32.87 9.32 -3.90
CA SER A 258 34.30 9.50 -3.68
C SER A 258 34.90 10.49 -4.69
N ARG A 259 35.64 11.49 -4.22
CA ARG A 259 36.39 12.43 -5.03
C ARG A 259 37.89 12.17 -4.81
N PHE A 260 38.53 11.56 -5.78
CA PHE A 260 39.94 11.20 -5.69
C PHE A 260 40.88 12.35 -6.08
N SER A 261 40.46 13.23 -7.02
CA SER A 261 41.19 14.41 -7.45
C SER A 261 40.26 15.52 -7.93
N ALA A 262 40.79 16.61 -8.43
CA ALA A 262 40.00 17.69 -9.02
C ALA A 262 39.23 17.23 -10.28
N THR A 263 39.75 16.21 -10.99
CA THR A 263 39.21 15.70 -12.26
C THR A 263 38.66 14.28 -12.18
N LEU A 264 38.82 13.59 -11.04
CA LEU A 264 38.40 12.21 -10.87
C LEU A 264 37.45 12.05 -9.69
N SER A 265 36.22 11.68 -9.97
CA SER A 265 35.23 11.31 -8.97
C SER A 265 34.59 9.96 -9.35
N ASN A 266 34.08 9.25 -8.35
CA ASN A 266 33.37 8.00 -8.52
C ASN A 266 32.13 7.96 -7.60
N GLN A 267 31.07 7.39 -8.12
CA GLN A 267 29.90 7.00 -7.33
C GLN A 267 29.76 5.48 -7.42
N PHE A 268 29.76 4.82 -6.27
CA PHE A 268 29.46 3.40 -6.17
C PHE A 268 28.09 3.24 -5.50
N LEU A 269 27.13 2.77 -6.28
CA LEU A 269 25.75 2.50 -5.81
C LEU A 269 25.50 1.00 -5.86
N ALA A 270 25.18 0.41 -4.71
CA ALA A 270 24.71 -0.97 -4.62
C ALA A 270 23.31 -0.97 -4.01
N THR A 271 22.38 -1.68 -4.65
CA THR A 271 20.99 -1.79 -4.19
C THR A 271 20.57 -3.24 -4.13
N PHE A 272 19.80 -3.58 -3.10
CA PHE A 272 19.16 -4.88 -2.96
C PHE A 272 17.70 -4.68 -2.63
N SER A 273 16.80 -5.37 -3.34
CA SER A 273 15.36 -5.35 -3.09
C SER A 273 14.80 -6.77 -3.17
N LYS A 274 13.94 -7.10 -2.20
CA LYS A 274 13.23 -8.38 -2.11
C LYS A 274 11.76 -8.12 -1.81
#